data_61922923ee5d9f6177eecd498d043667
#
_entry.id   61922923ee5d9f6177eecd498d043667
#
_cell.length_a   1.000
_cell.length_b   1.000
_cell.length_c   1.000
_cell.angle_alpha   90.00
_cell.angle_beta   90.00
_cell.angle_gamma   90.00
#
_symmetry.space_group_name_H-M   'P 1'
#
loop_
_entity.id
_entity.type
_entity.pdbx_description
1 polymer ?
#
loop_
_entity_poly.entity_id
_entity_poly.type
_entity_poly.pdbx_seq_one_letter_code
_entity_poly.pdbx_strand_id
1 'polypeptide(L)'
;MDLELRPIEPAWIIEGNPVSRSHILSTSSDGTASTIIWSCTEGRFNWYYDFDETIMILEGSIVLESDGLPPKRYGVGDVVFFRDGAHAKWHVEGHVKKIAFCRKTNPAVIGFMVRVVNKLKRMFVSPGERRPATLMGAG
;
A
#
# COMPACT_ATOMS: atom_id res chain seq x y z
N MET A 1 -1.39 21.20 4.55
CA MET A 1 -0.78 20.15 3.72
C MET A 1 -1.53 20.05 2.40
N ASP A 2 -0.84 20.27 1.33
CA ASP A 2 -1.48 20.24 0.01
C ASP A 2 -1.35 18.86 -0.59
N LEU A 3 -2.49 18.26 -0.89
CA LEU A 3 -2.52 16.97 -1.54
C LEU A 3 -2.49 17.17 -3.05
N GLU A 4 -1.59 16.46 -3.71
CA GLU A 4 -1.44 16.56 -5.16
C GLU A 4 -2.33 15.54 -5.86
N LEU A 5 -2.83 15.93 -7.03
CA LEU A 5 -3.65 15.03 -7.83
C LEU A 5 -2.85 13.79 -8.22
N ARG A 6 -3.42 12.63 -7.96
CA ARG A 6 -2.85 11.33 -8.32
C ARG A 6 -3.96 10.48 -8.90
N PRO A 7 -4.22 10.57 -10.19
CA PRO A 7 -5.34 9.85 -10.79
C PRO A 7 -5.28 8.35 -10.58
N ILE A 8 -6.44 7.77 -10.33
CA ILE A 8 -6.57 6.32 -10.30
C ILE A 8 -6.40 5.81 -11.73
N GLU A 9 -5.80 4.66 -11.88
CA GLU A 9 -5.68 4.01 -13.20
C GLU A 9 -7.08 3.93 -13.83
N PRO A 10 -7.31 4.55 -15.00
CA PRO A 10 -8.65 4.59 -15.58
C PRO A 10 -9.28 3.21 -15.78
N ALA A 11 -8.48 2.22 -16.10
CA ALA A 11 -8.99 0.87 -16.30
C ALA A 11 -9.53 0.24 -15.03
N TRP A 12 -9.18 0.79 -13.87
CA TRP A 12 -9.65 0.28 -12.58
C TRP A 12 -10.98 0.88 -12.16
N ILE A 13 -11.40 1.99 -12.76
CA ILE A 13 -12.63 2.68 -12.35
C ILE A 13 -13.83 1.88 -12.82
N ILE A 14 -14.74 1.59 -11.91
CA ILE A 14 -15.96 0.85 -12.18
C ILE A 14 -17.13 1.82 -12.38
N GLU A 15 -17.22 2.83 -11.53
CA GLU A 15 -18.36 3.72 -11.56
C GLU A 15 -17.98 5.09 -10.99
N GLY A 16 -18.51 6.16 -11.56
CA GLY A 16 -18.29 7.51 -11.08
C GLY A 16 -17.01 8.12 -11.62
N ASN A 17 -16.61 9.21 -11.01
CA ASN A 17 -15.41 9.91 -11.38
C ASN A 17 -14.59 10.23 -10.13
N PRO A 18 -14.06 9.21 -9.44
CA PRO A 18 -13.32 9.44 -8.21
C PRO A 18 -12.04 10.23 -8.49
N VAL A 19 -11.84 11.27 -7.71
CA VAL A 19 -10.64 12.10 -7.82
C VAL A 19 -9.78 11.80 -6.62
N SER A 20 -8.60 11.25 -6.85
CA SER A 20 -7.69 10.91 -5.76
C SER A 20 -6.51 11.88 -5.71
N ARG A 21 -6.07 12.16 -4.49
CA ARG A 21 -4.96 13.07 -4.21
C ARG A 21 -4.10 12.46 -3.12
N SER A 22 -2.83 12.76 -3.13
CA SER A 22 -1.95 12.24 -2.10
C SER A 22 -0.79 13.17 -1.79
N HIS A 23 -0.17 12.91 -0.63
CA HIS A 23 1.05 13.61 -0.23
C HIS A 23 1.91 12.60 0.53
N ILE A 24 3.17 12.49 0.14
CA ILE A 24 4.11 11.59 0.80
C ILE A 24 4.67 12.31 2.02
N LEU A 25 4.40 11.76 3.20
CA LEU A 25 4.91 12.34 4.45
C LEU A 25 6.37 11.96 4.70
N SER A 26 6.72 10.72 4.37
CA SER A 26 8.07 10.24 4.61
C SER A 26 8.36 9.04 3.71
N THR A 27 9.64 8.84 3.45
CA THR A 27 10.12 7.69 2.70
C THR A 27 11.34 7.15 3.45
N SER A 28 11.43 5.83 3.57
CA SER A 28 12.58 5.21 4.22
C SER A 28 13.86 5.47 3.42
N SER A 29 15.01 5.37 4.09
CA SER A 29 16.29 5.67 3.45
C SER A 29 16.58 4.74 2.28
N ASP A 30 16.09 3.52 2.32
CA ASP A 30 16.30 2.56 1.23
C ASP A 30 15.18 2.62 0.17
N GLY A 31 14.21 3.51 0.34
CA GLY A 31 13.14 3.69 -0.64
C GLY A 31 12.06 2.62 -0.63
N THR A 32 12.11 1.66 0.30
CA THR A 32 11.16 0.54 0.29
C THR A 32 9.89 0.82 1.06
N ALA A 33 9.88 1.81 1.94
CA ALA A 33 8.70 2.12 2.76
C ALA A 33 8.37 3.58 2.67
N SER A 34 7.09 3.90 2.69
CA SER A 34 6.63 5.29 2.70
C SER A 34 5.35 5.42 3.50
N THR A 35 5.14 6.62 4.01
CA THR A 35 3.91 6.99 4.70
C THR A 35 3.24 8.07 3.87
N ILE A 36 1.99 7.86 3.53
CA ILE A 36 1.27 8.70 2.58
C ILE A 36 -0.08 9.09 3.15
N ILE A 37 -0.46 10.35 2.96
CA ILE A 37 -1.85 10.78 3.15
C ILE A 37 -2.51 10.71 1.79
N TRP A 38 -3.68 10.10 1.72
CA TRP A 38 -4.41 9.93 0.48
C TRP A 38 -5.88 10.26 0.70
N SER A 39 -6.48 10.95 -0.23
CA SER A 39 -7.90 11.26 -0.20
C SER A 39 -8.53 10.91 -1.53
N CYS A 40 -9.82 10.64 -1.51
CA CYS A 40 -10.55 10.30 -2.72
C CYS A 40 -11.99 10.73 -2.60
N THR A 41 -12.54 11.23 -3.68
CA THR A 41 -13.96 11.57 -3.75
C THR A 41 -14.79 10.32 -4.11
N GLU A 42 -16.10 10.47 -4.12
CA GLU A 42 -17.02 9.36 -4.32
C GLU A 42 -16.79 8.61 -5.63
N GLY A 43 -16.90 7.30 -5.58
CA GLY A 43 -16.78 6.43 -6.74
C GLY A 43 -16.53 5.00 -6.36
N ARG A 44 -16.49 4.15 -7.38
CA ARG A 44 -16.19 2.72 -7.21
C ARG A 44 -15.04 2.36 -8.14
N PHE A 45 -14.09 1.59 -7.61
CA PHE A 45 -12.94 1.19 -8.42
C PHE A 45 -12.29 -0.06 -7.83
N ASN A 46 -11.58 -0.76 -8.70
CA ASN A 46 -10.73 -1.86 -8.29
C ASN A 46 -9.38 -1.30 -7.88
N TRP A 47 -8.72 -1.96 -6.93
CA TRP A 47 -7.34 -1.63 -6.59
C TRP A 47 -6.54 -2.91 -6.52
N TYR A 48 -5.45 -2.96 -7.24
CA TYR A 48 -4.56 -4.12 -7.27
C TYR A 48 -3.27 -3.71 -6.58
N TYR A 49 -2.89 -4.46 -5.56
CA TYR A 49 -1.75 -4.10 -4.72
C TYR A 49 -0.49 -4.81 -5.18
N ASP A 50 0.59 -4.04 -5.40
CA ASP A 50 1.89 -4.61 -5.70
C ASP A 50 2.89 -4.29 -4.58
N PHE A 51 2.36 -4.03 -3.38
CA PHE A 51 3.12 -3.76 -2.16
C PHE A 51 2.19 -4.00 -0.96
N ASP A 52 2.78 -4.11 0.22
CA ASP A 52 1.99 -4.22 1.44
C ASP A 52 1.54 -2.83 1.87
N GLU A 53 0.29 -2.69 2.26
CA GLU A 53 -0.23 -1.40 2.68
C GLU A 53 -1.13 -1.55 3.90
N THR A 54 -0.83 -0.80 4.96
CA THR A 54 -1.72 -0.68 6.12
C THR A 54 -2.31 0.71 6.09
N ILE A 55 -3.63 0.80 6.19
CA ILE A 55 -4.31 2.09 6.20
C ILE A 55 -5.07 2.29 7.50
N MET A 56 -5.23 3.56 7.88
CA MET A 56 -6.18 3.96 8.91
C MET A 56 -7.03 5.08 8.33
N ILE A 57 -8.34 4.96 8.45
CA ILE A 57 -9.27 5.97 7.95
C ILE A 57 -9.24 7.18 8.88
N LEU A 58 -9.03 8.34 8.31
CA LEU A 58 -9.00 9.61 9.04
C LEU A 58 -10.28 10.40 8.89
N GLU A 59 -10.93 10.31 7.72
CA GLU A 59 -12.18 11.02 7.43
C GLU A 59 -13.00 10.18 6.47
N GLY A 60 -14.31 10.27 6.60
CA GLY A 60 -15.22 9.60 5.68
C GLY A 60 -15.35 8.12 5.92
N SER A 61 -15.80 7.42 4.92
CA SER A 61 -15.99 5.96 5.00
C SER A 61 -15.85 5.31 3.64
N ILE A 62 -15.57 4.03 3.67
CA ILE A 62 -15.45 3.21 2.47
C ILE A 62 -16.13 1.87 2.71
N VAL A 63 -16.55 1.25 1.61
CA VAL A 63 -16.95 -0.15 1.64
C VAL A 63 -15.91 -0.90 0.83
N LEU A 64 -15.36 -1.95 1.41
CA LEU A 64 -14.38 -2.79 0.75
C LEU A 64 -14.94 -4.18 0.53
N GLU A 65 -14.63 -4.72 -0.62
CA GLU A 65 -14.99 -6.06 -0.99
C GLU A 65 -13.74 -6.73 -1.51
N SER A 66 -13.48 -7.93 -1.08
CA SER A 66 -12.31 -8.69 -1.51
C SER A 66 -12.74 -10.09 -1.89
N ASP A 67 -11.92 -10.79 -2.65
CA ASP A 67 -12.27 -12.13 -3.13
C ASP A 67 -12.60 -13.04 -1.95
N GLY A 68 -13.77 -13.64 -2.01
CA GLY A 68 -14.21 -14.57 -0.99
C GLY A 68 -14.74 -13.94 0.30
N LEU A 69 -14.76 -12.62 0.39
CA LEU A 69 -15.24 -11.91 1.58
C LEU A 69 -16.40 -11.00 1.20
N PRO A 70 -17.44 -10.92 2.04
CA PRO A 70 -18.54 -10.00 1.76
C PRO A 70 -18.11 -8.55 1.95
N PRO A 71 -18.83 -7.61 1.35
CA PRO A 71 -18.55 -6.20 1.54
C PRO A 71 -18.60 -5.80 3.00
N LYS A 72 -17.70 -4.92 3.40
CA LYS A 72 -17.67 -4.42 4.78
C LYS A 72 -17.34 -2.94 4.78
N ARG A 73 -18.07 -2.18 5.61
CA ARG A 73 -17.83 -0.75 5.72
C ARG A 73 -16.77 -0.46 6.77
N TYR A 74 -15.88 0.47 6.46
CA TYR A 74 -14.84 0.96 7.36
C TYR A 74 -14.97 2.46 7.48
N GLY A 75 -14.81 2.98 8.69
CA GLY A 75 -14.89 4.40 8.98
C GLY A 75 -13.73 4.89 9.79
N VAL A 76 -13.84 6.11 10.30
CA VAL A 76 -12.76 6.78 11.02
C VAL A 76 -12.22 5.91 12.15
N GLY A 77 -10.90 5.73 12.18
CA GLY A 77 -10.21 4.94 13.19
C GLY A 77 -10.03 3.47 12.83
N ASP A 78 -10.74 2.98 11.81
CA ASP A 78 -10.57 1.59 11.40
C ASP A 78 -9.25 1.41 10.67
N VAL A 79 -8.65 0.25 10.88
CA VAL A 79 -7.36 -0.10 10.28
C VAL A 79 -7.55 -1.33 9.40
N VAL A 80 -7.00 -1.28 8.20
CA VAL A 80 -7.09 -2.38 7.24
C VAL A 80 -5.71 -2.66 6.67
N PHE A 81 -5.38 -3.93 6.50
CA PHE A 81 -4.13 -4.34 5.89
C PHE A 81 -4.38 -5.02 4.55
N PHE A 82 -3.63 -4.59 3.54
CA PHE A 82 -3.64 -5.20 2.21
C PHE A 82 -2.27 -5.78 1.93
N ARG A 83 -2.25 -7.06 1.59
CA ARG A 83 -1.00 -7.74 1.28
C ARG A 83 -0.63 -7.52 -0.18
N ASP A 84 0.65 -7.51 -0.49
CA ASP A 84 1.15 -7.51 -1.85
C ASP A 84 0.46 -8.63 -2.64
N GLY A 85 -0.08 -8.30 -3.80
CA GLY A 85 -0.85 -9.22 -4.63
C GLY A 85 -2.34 -9.22 -4.38
N ALA A 86 -2.80 -8.49 -3.36
CA ALA A 86 -4.23 -8.44 -3.05
C ALA A 86 -5.00 -7.64 -4.09
N HIS A 87 -6.28 -7.92 -4.18
CA HIS A 87 -7.22 -7.14 -4.97
C HIS A 87 -8.37 -6.73 -4.05
N ALA A 88 -8.76 -5.47 -4.11
CA ALA A 88 -9.90 -4.98 -3.36
C ALA A 88 -10.76 -4.12 -4.27
N LYS A 89 -12.07 -4.24 -4.08
CA LYS A 89 -13.01 -3.38 -4.75
C LYS A 89 -13.41 -2.31 -3.75
N TRP A 90 -13.18 -1.07 -4.11
CA TRP A 90 -13.42 0.08 -3.26
C TRP A 90 -14.70 0.79 -3.67
N HIS A 91 -15.48 1.16 -2.68
CA HIS A 91 -16.59 2.08 -2.86
C HIS A 91 -16.40 3.21 -1.86
N VAL A 92 -16.05 4.39 -2.35
CA VAL A 92 -15.92 5.58 -1.52
C VAL A 92 -17.29 6.23 -1.44
N GLU A 93 -17.83 6.34 -0.22
CA GLU A 93 -19.15 6.92 0.00
C GLU A 93 -18.97 8.38 0.35
N GLY A 94 -19.13 9.27 -0.62
CA GLY A 94 -18.93 10.70 -0.42
C GLY A 94 -17.47 11.06 -0.56
N HIS A 95 -16.69 10.82 0.47
CA HIS A 95 -15.25 11.03 0.38
C HIS A 95 -14.54 10.23 1.47
N VAL A 96 -13.25 10.01 1.30
CA VAL A 96 -12.42 9.35 2.29
C VAL A 96 -11.06 10.03 2.33
N LYS A 97 -10.48 10.05 3.53
CA LYS A 97 -9.08 10.43 3.72
C LYS A 97 -8.46 9.40 4.63
N LYS A 98 -7.28 8.93 4.27
CA LYS A 98 -6.60 7.90 5.03
C LYS A 98 -5.12 8.20 5.14
N ILE A 99 -4.48 7.63 6.18
CA ILE A 99 -3.04 7.55 6.22
C ILE A 99 -2.67 6.11 5.82
N ALA A 100 -1.66 5.98 4.98
CA ALA A 100 -1.24 4.69 4.45
C ALA A 100 0.24 4.47 4.74
N PHE A 101 0.54 3.29 5.29
CA PHE A 101 1.91 2.85 5.53
C PHE A 101 2.21 1.78 4.49
N CYS A 102 3.03 2.14 3.50
CA CYS A 102 3.30 1.29 2.35
C CYS A 102 4.71 0.73 2.44
N ARG A 103 4.84 -0.55 2.10
CA ARG A 103 6.14 -1.19 2.04
C ARG A 103 6.20 -2.00 0.76
N LYS A 104 7.09 -1.60 -0.12
CA LYS A 104 7.21 -2.24 -1.42
C LYS A 104 8.38 -3.19 -1.44
N THR A 105 8.09 -4.44 -1.79
CA THR A 105 9.12 -5.41 -2.03
C THR A 105 9.15 -5.62 -3.52
N ASN A 106 10.10 -5.05 -4.17
CA ASN A 106 10.25 -5.24 -5.60
C ASN A 106 11.09 -6.49 -5.81
N PRO A 107 10.54 -7.55 -6.40
CA PRO A 107 11.29 -8.80 -6.57
C PRO A 107 12.61 -8.62 -7.29
N ALA A 108 12.68 -7.76 -8.27
CA ALA A 108 13.93 -7.53 -8.98
C ALA A 108 14.97 -6.87 -8.08
N VAL A 109 14.56 -5.88 -7.29
CA VAL A 109 15.46 -5.21 -6.36
C VAL A 109 15.89 -6.18 -5.28
N ILE A 110 14.95 -6.96 -4.74
CA ILE A 110 15.29 -7.94 -3.73
C ILE A 110 16.23 -8.98 -4.27
N GLY A 111 15.97 -9.48 -5.48
CA GLY A 111 16.87 -10.43 -6.11
C GLY A 111 18.27 -9.89 -6.27
N PHE A 112 18.39 -8.64 -6.68
CA PHE A 112 19.68 -7.99 -6.81
C PHE A 112 20.35 -7.88 -5.43
N MET A 113 19.63 -7.43 -4.43
CA MET A 113 20.18 -7.27 -3.09
C MET A 113 20.61 -8.61 -2.48
N VAL A 114 19.84 -9.64 -2.72
CA VAL A 114 20.20 -10.98 -2.24
C VAL A 114 21.50 -11.42 -2.88
N ARG A 115 21.67 -11.18 -4.18
CA ARG A 115 22.92 -11.53 -4.86
C ARG A 115 24.11 -10.75 -4.30
N VAL A 116 23.92 -9.47 -4.04
CA VAL A 116 24.97 -8.64 -3.45
C VAL A 116 25.33 -9.13 -2.07
N VAL A 117 24.33 -9.37 -1.22
CA VAL A 117 24.57 -9.85 0.14
C VAL A 117 25.28 -11.20 0.12
N ASN A 118 24.86 -12.11 -0.74
CA ASN A 118 25.50 -13.41 -0.83
C ASN A 118 26.96 -13.29 -1.29
N LYS A 119 27.22 -12.37 -2.20
CA LYS A 119 28.60 -12.14 -2.63
C LYS A 119 29.44 -11.59 -1.49
N LEU A 120 28.90 -10.65 -0.73
CA LEU A 120 29.60 -10.11 0.42
C LEU A 120 29.86 -11.17 1.48
N LYS A 121 28.89 -12.05 1.72
CA LYS A 121 29.07 -13.13 2.68
C LYS A 121 30.21 -14.04 2.28
N ARG A 122 30.32 -14.34 1.00
CA ARG A 122 31.43 -15.17 0.54
C ARG A 122 32.77 -14.48 0.74
N MET A 123 32.79 -13.15 0.69
CA MET A 123 34.02 -12.40 0.86
C MET A 123 34.37 -12.17 2.32
N PHE A 124 33.40 -11.96 3.18
CA PHE A 124 33.62 -11.53 4.54
C PHE A 124 33.12 -12.49 5.60
N VAL A 125 32.48 -13.56 5.23
CA VAL A 125 31.98 -14.52 6.19
C VAL A 125 31.07 -13.84 7.20
N SER A 126 30.20 -13.03 6.76
CA SER A 126 29.34 -12.31 7.63
C SER A 126 28.04 -13.09 7.82
N PRO A 127 27.63 -13.38 8.99
CA PRO A 127 26.40 -14.06 9.20
C PRO A 127 25.28 -13.14 8.84
N GLY A 128 24.36 -13.55 8.60
CA GLY A 128 23.47 -12.75 8.23
C GLY A 128 22.56 -12.09 8.81
N GLU A 129 22.13 -11.33 8.44
CA GLU A 129 21.39 -10.69 8.89
C GLU A 129 20.34 -10.64 8.17
N ARG A 130 19.69 -11.09 7.69
CA ARG A 130 18.82 -11.05 6.96
C ARG A 130 17.77 -10.92 7.28
N ARG A 131 17.22 -10.80 7.48
CA ARG A 131 16.33 -10.85 7.65
C ARG A 131 15.44 -10.00 7.68
N PRO A 132 15.47 -9.01 7.17
CA PRO A 132 14.45 -8.06 7.11
C PRO A 132 13.26 -8.66 6.51
N ALA A 133 13.48 -9.39 5.53
CA ALA A 133 12.38 -10.04 4.92
C ALA A 133 11.56 -10.78 5.92
N THR A 134 12.24 -11.27 6.90
CA THR A 134 11.55 -11.96 7.94
C THR A 134 10.54 -11.14 8.64
N LEU A 135 10.87 -9.90 8.83
CA LEU A 135 9.94 -9.04 9.49
C LEU A 135 8.70 -8.89 8.73
N MET A 136 8.84 -8.96 7.45
CA MET A 136 7.72 -8.75 6.71
C MET A 136 6.82 -9.86 6.89
N GLY A 137 7.28 -11.00 7.10
CA GLY A 137 6.44 -12.13 7.23
C GLY A 137 5.44 -11.97 8.33
N ALA A 138 5.69 -11.08 9.21
CA ALA A 138 4.78 -10.86 10.29
C ALA A 138 3.45 -10.34 9.82
N GLY A 139 3.41 -9.79 8.69
CA GLY A 139 2.15 -9.24 8.20
C GLY A 139 1.06 -10.30 7.92
#